data_cf714e56af356d973156c2c122ea3d33
#
_entry.id   cf714e56af356d973156c2c122ea3d33
#
_cell.length_a   1.000
_cell.length_b   1.000
_cell.length_c   1.000
_cell.angle_alpha   90.00
_cell.angle_beta   90.00
_cell.angle_gamma   90.00
#
_symmetry.space_group_name_H-M   'P 1'
#
loop_
_entity.id
_entity.type
_entity.pdbx_description
1 polymer ?
#
loop_
_entity_poly.entity_id
_entity_poly.type
_entity_poly.pdbx_seq_one_letter_code
_entity_poly.pdbx_strand_id
1 'polypeptide(L)'
;MSELPRRLVSQLRRFIGNRRHSKRVRARLSFTLSLSDPRVGTNGTRRLPTLDGYTLDVSSTGLALIVPAIRIGEHYLAGADRKLHVKLQLPNGPVEMKVVTVRYENLEDGSGYLIGARILEISDADRASFENFTKSAISQTLPVRGS
;
A
#
# COMPACT_ATOMS: atom_id res chain seq x y z
N MET A 1 -15.20 8.89 -7.50
CA MET A 1 -14.34 8.59 -7.87
C MET A 1 -13.40 9.45 -8.04
N SER A 2 -12.55 9.43 -7.85
CA SER A 2 -11.68 10.35 -7.91
C SER A 2 -10.71 10.12 -8.95
N GLU A 3 -10.48 11.08 -9.73
CA GLU A 3 -9.44 11.01 -10.65
C GLU A 3 -8.21 11.54 -10.03
N LEU A 4 -7.08 10.92 -10.30
CA LEU A 4 -5.83 11.37 -9.73
C LEU A 4 -5.34 12.59 -10.48
N PRO A 5 -4.81 13.57 -9.76
CA PRO A 5 -4.23 14.73 -10.41
C PRO A 5 -3.05 14.34 -11.28
N ARG A 6 -2.78 15.12 -12.28
CA ARG A 6 -1.64 14.87 -13.14
C ARG A 6 -0.34 14.86 -12.41
N ARG A 7 -0.21 15.74 -11.44
CA ARG A 7 1.02 15.78 -10.66
C ARG A 7 1.25 14.51 -9.87
N LEU A 8 0.16 13.95 -9.36
CA LEU A 8 0.29 12.72 -8.63
C LEU A 8 0.72 11.58 -9.56
N VAL A 9 0.22 11.57 -10.77
CA VAL A 9 0.64 10.56 -11.72
C VAL A 9 2.13 10.70 -12.03
N SER A 10 2.62 11.91 -12.14
CA SER A 10 4.05 12.11 -12.36
C SER A 10 4.86 11.63 -11.19
N GLN A 11 4.43 11.92 -9.99
CA GLN A 11 5.13 11.42 -8.81
C GLN A 11 5.15 9.91 -8.79
N LEU A 12 4.02 9.32 -9.15
CA LEU A 12 3.94 7.88 -9.18
C LEU A 12 4.93 7.30 -10.17
N ARG A 13 5.07 7.89 -11.32
CA ARG A 13 6.02 7.40 -12.29
C ARG A 13 7.44 7.40 -11.76
N ARG A 14 7.82 8.47 -11.10
CA ARG A 14 9.15 8.52 -10.51
C ARG A 14 9.29 7.45 -9.44
N PHE A 15 8.23 7.26 -8.68
CA PHE A 15 8.26 6.33 -7.58
C PHE A 15 8.52 4.91 -8.04
N ILE A 16 7.90 4.51 -9.12
CA ILE A 16 7.97 3.14 -9.57
C ILE A 16 8.87 2.94 -10.76
N GLY A 17 9.55 3.99 -11.18
CA GLY A 17 10.30 3.93 -12.42
C GLY A 17 11.39 2.88 -12.43
N ASN A 18 11.89 2.49 -11.29
CA ASN A 18 12.95 1.51 -11.22
C ASN A 18 12.48 0.12 -10.93
N ARG A 19 11.19 -0.07 -10.80
CA ARG A 19 10.68 -1.36 -10.48
C ARG A 19 10.16 -2.00 -11.70
N ARG A 20 10.82 -3.00 -12.16
CA ARG A 20 10.41 -3.63 -13.38
C ARG A 20 10.05 -5.06 -13.23
N HIS A 21 10.21 -5.60 -12.02
CA HIS A 21 10.07 -7.02 -11.85
C HIS A 21 8.64 -7.47 -11.78
N SER A 22 7.74 -6.62 -11.39
CA SER A 22 6.36 -7.04 -11.31
C SER A 22 5.49 -5.96 -11.87
N LYS A 23 4.39 -6.38 -12.46
CA LYS A 23 3.46 -5.45 -13.03
C LYS A 23 2.66 -4.78 -11.94
N ARG A 24 2.41 -3.50 -12.13
CA ARG A 24 1.64 -2.73 -11.18
C ARG A 24 0.25 -2.54 -11.71
N VAL A 25 -0.69 -2.61 -10.79
CA VAL A 25 -2.08 -2.46 -11.09
C VAL A 25 -2.60 -1.29 -10.30
N ARG A 26 -3.20 -0.33 -10.97
CA ARG A 26 -3.81 0.78 -10.29
C ARG A 26 -5.06 0.30 -9.58
N ALA A 27 -5.10 0.45 -8.28
CA ALA A 27 -6.21 -0.04 -7.50
C ALA A 27 -6.31 0.79 -6.23
N ARG A 28 -7.53 1.22 -5.93
CA ARG A 28 -7.78 1.99 -4.72
C ARG A 28 -8.36 1.06 -3.68
N LEU A 29 -7.54 0.62 -2.77
CA LEU A 29 -7.93 -0.32 -1.72
C LEU A 29 -7.67 0.33 -0.38
N SER A 30 -8.63 0.22 0.52
CA SER A 30 -8.44 0.75 1.87
C SER A 30 -7.47 -0.10 2.64
N PHE A 31 -6.71 0.52 3.51
CA PHE A 31 -5.81 -0.24 4.39
C PHE A 31 -5.68 0.47 5.72
N THR A 32 -5.18 -0.28 6.68
CA THR A 32 -4.81 0.24 7.99
C THR A 32 -3.37 -0.12 8.26
N LEU A 33 -2.58 0.88 8.63
CA LEU A 33 -1.18 0.67 8.99
C LEU A 33 -1.03 0.66 10.50
N SER A 34 -0.11 -0.17 10.98
CA SER A 34 0.32 -0.08 12.37
C SER A 34 1.79 -0.40 12.41
N LEU A 35 2.43 -0.08 13.54
CA LEU A 35 3.86 -0.29 13.67
C LEU A 35 4.19 -1.73 13.94
N SER A 36 3.24 -2.50 14.44
CA SER A 36 3.44 -3.91 14.67
C SER A 36 2.13 -4.61 14.47
N ASP A 37 2.21 -5.93 14.34
CA ASP A 37 1.04 -6.74 14.16
C ASP A 37 0.13 -6.57 15.37
N PRO A 38 -1.08 -6.09 15.21
CA PRO A 38 -1.97 -5.87 16.35
C PRO A 38 -2.36 -7.14 17.07
N ARG A 39 -2.11 -8.29 16.45
CA ARG A 39 -2.44 -9.57 17.09
C ARG A 39 -1.36 -10.05 18.02
N VAL A 40 -0.21 -9.37 18.05
CA VAL A 40 0.93 -9.87 18.78
C VAL A 40 1.18 -9.07 20.04
N GLY A 41 1.30 -9.77 21.15
CA GLY A 41 2.04 -9.27 22.27
C GLY A 41 1.55 -8.10 23.01
N THR A 42 0.38 -7.71 22.87
CA THR A 42 -0.06 -6.63 23.70
C THR A 42 -0.79 -7.20 24.87
N ASN A 43 -0.89 -6.44 25.88
CA ASN A 43 -1.62 -6.85 27.02
C ASN A 43 -3.08 -6.70 26.86
N GLY A 44 -3.53 -6.41 25.71
CA GLY A 44 -4.93 -6.42 25.42
C GLY A 44 -5.69 -5.19 25.84
N THR A 45 -5.17 -4.39 26.68
CA THR A 45 -5.91 -3.24 27.12
C THR A 45 -5.57 -2.00 26.37
N ARG A 46 -4.50 -2.01 25.58
CA ARG A 46 -4.14 -0.85 24.83
C ARG A 46 -4.39 -1.06 23.41
N ARG A 47 -4.98 -0.08 22.78
CA ARG A 47 -5.10 -0.10 21.35
C ARG A 47 -3.82 0.40 20.75
N LEU A 48 -3.35 -0.27 19.72
CA LEU A 48 -2.21 0.23 18.97
C LEU A 48 -2.66 1.39 18.11
N PRO A 49 -1.84 2.43 17.99
CA PRO A 49 -2.17 3.50 17.07
C PRO A 49 -2.12 3.00 15.64
N THR A 50 -3.01 3.49 14.83
CA THR A 50 -3.11 3.10 13.44
C THR A 50 -3.25 4.32 12.55
N LEU A 51 -3.06 4.09 11.25
CA LEU A 51 -3.22 5.13 10.26
C LEU A 51 -3.91 4.51 9.07
N ASP A 52 -5.03 5.07 8.66
CA ASP A 52 -5.80 4.57 7.55
C ASP A 52 -5.45 5.33 6.28
N GLY A 53 -5.52 4.64 5.17
CA GLY A 53 -5.31 5.26 3.88
C GLY A 53 -5.83 4.37 2.78
N TYR A 54 -5.37 4.62 1.58
CA TYR A 54 -5.77 3.81 0.44
C TYR A 54 -4.58 3.67 -0.51
N THR A 55 -4.60 2.60 -1.29
CA THR A 55 -3.50 2.35 -2.22
C THR A 55 -3.68 3.16 -3.48
N LEU A 56 -2.57 3.45 -4.13
CA LEU A 56 -2.58 4.03 -5.46
C LEU A 56 -2.39 2.92 -6.48
N ASP A 57 -1.46 2.03 -6.21
CA ASP A 57 -1.31 0.84 -7.01
C ASP A 57 -0.69 -0.26 -6.16
N VAL A 58 -0.76 -1.47 -6.69
CA VAL A 58 -0.23 -2.65 -6.00
C VAL A 58 0.47 -3.52 -7.02
N SER A 59 1.40 -4.33 -6.55
CA SER A 59 2.05 -5.34 -7.37
C SER A 59 2.33 -6.55 -6.48
N SER A 60 2.82 -7.62 -7.05
CA SER A 60 3.11 -8.80 -6.26
C SER A 60 4.21 -8.57 -5.24
N THR A 61 5.00 -7.53 -5.37
CA THR A 61 6.13 -7.29 -4.48
C THR A 61 6.01 -6.02 -3.65
N GLY A 62 5.05 -5.16 -3.94
CA GLY A 62 5.00 -3.91 -3.21
C GLY A 62 3.71 -3.15 -3.39
N LEU A 63 3.62 -2.07 -2.65
CA LEU A 63 2.42 -1.24 -2.58
C LEU A 63 2.83 0.22 -2.67
N ALA A 64 2.00 1.01 -3.33
CA ALA A 64 2.10 2.46 -3.23
C ALA A 64 0.93 2.92 -2.38
N LEU A 65 1.23 3.52 -1.25
CA LEU A 65 0.26 3.83 -0.21
C LEU A 65 0.07 5.33 -0.12
N ILE A 66 -1.17 5.76 0.00
CA ILE A 66 -1.48 7.17 0.21
C ILE A 66 -2.06 7.31 1.60
N VAL A 67 -1.43 8.15 2.40
CA VAL A 67 -1.81 8.35 3.79
C VAL A 67 -1.98 9.84 4.05
N PRO A 68 -2.85 10.20 5.00
CA PRO A 68 -3.09 11.62 5.30
C PRO A 68 -1.99 12.26 6.16
N ALA A 69 -1.18 11.45 6.79
CA ALA A 69 -0.13 11.94 7.67
C ALA A 69 1.07 11.03 7.57
N ILE A 70 2.24 11.54 7.95
CA ILE A 70 3.46 10.77 7.87
C ILE A 70 3.83 10.26 9.26
N ARG A 71 2.83 9.99 10.07
CA ARG A 71 3.08 9.62 11.46
C ARG A 71 1.99 8.68 11.96
N ILE A 72 2.39 7.69 12.73
CA ILE A 72 1.47 6.81 13.45
C ILE A 72 1.74 7.04 14.92
N GLY A 73 0.76 7.59 15.63
CA GLY A 73 1.00 7.98 17.01
C GLY A 73 2.12 8.98 17.06
N GLU A 74 3.18 8.65 17.78
CA GLU A 74 4.32 9.52 17.89
C GLU A 74 5.48 9.12 17.00
N HIS A 75 5.27 8.16 16.11
CA HIS A 75 6.34 7.61 15.30
C HIS A 75 6.23 8.08 13.87
N TYR A 76 7.25 8.76 13.41
CA TYR A 76 7.26 9.25 12.04
C TYR A 76 7.56 8.12 11.08
N LEU A 77 6.95 8.20 9.91
CA LEU A 77 7.15 7.21 8.87
C LEU A 77 8.17 7.65 7.83
N ALA A 78 8.73 8.83 8.00
CA ALA A 78 9.69 9.35 7.05
C ALA A 78 10.95 8.51 7.09
N GLY A 79 11.59 8.42 5.95
CA GLY A 79 12.83 7.66 5.85
C GLY A 79 12.58 6.26 5.34
N ALA A 80 13.66 5.59 4.99
CA ALA A 80 13.59 4.26 4.44
C ALA A 80 13.68 3.23 5.55
N ASP A 81 13.31 2.02 5.23
CA ASP A 81 13.51 0.84 6.08
C ASP A 81 12.65 0.82 7.33
N ARG A 82 11.56 1.55 7.35
CA ARG A 82 10.62 1.46 8.45
C ARG A 82 9.69 0.28 8.20
N LYS A 83 9.60 -0.62 9.15
CA LYS A 83 8.74 -1.79 9.03
C LYS A 83 7.36 -1.48 9.54
N LEU A 84 6.37 -1.87 8.79
CA LEU A 84 4.98 -1.58 9.11
C LEU A 84 4.13 -2.81 8.88
N HIS A 85 3.04 -2.90 9.64
CA HIS A 85 2.03 -3.91 9.42
C HIS A 85 0.90 -3.29 8.63
N VAL A 86 0.47 -3.95 7.57
CA VAL A 86 -0.59 -3.46 6.69
C VAL A 86 -1.72 -4.47 6.68
N LYS A 87 -2.93 -3.99 6.97
CA LYS A 87 -4.13 -4.77 6.77
C LYS A 87 -4.85 -4.17 5.58
N LEU A 88 -4.86 -4.89 4.48
CA LEU A 88 -5.34 -4.40 3.20
C LEU A 88 -6.68 -5.03 2.88
N GLN A 89 -7.66 -4.22 2.51
CA GLN A 89 -8.99 -4.71 2.21
C GLN A 89 -9.12 -5.05 0.74
N LEU A 90 -9.18 -6.33 0.45
CA LEU A 90 -9.45 -6.79 -0.90
C LEU A 90 -10.94 -7.06 -1.05
N PRO A 91 -11.44 -7.11 -2.27
CA PRO A 91 -12.88 -7.35 -2.46
C PRO A 91 -13.39 -8.61 -1.79
N ASN A 92 -12.57 -9.64 -1.68
CA ASN A 92 -13.01 -10.88 -1.08
C ASN A 92 -12.49 -11.08 0.34
N GLY A 93 -12.01 -10.02 0.97
CA GLY A 93 -11.61 -10.10 2.37
C GLY A 93 -10.27 -9.47 2.62
N PRO A 94 -9.95 -9.22 3.87
CA PRO A 94 -8.68 -8.57 4.19
C PRO A 94 -7.51 -9.53 4.09
N VAL A 95 -6.35 -8.97 3.78
CA VAL A 95 -5.08 -9.67 3.89
C VAL A 95 -4.14 -8.83 4.73
N GLU A 96 -3.21 -9.50 5.40
CA GLU A 96 -2.27 -8.81 6.26
C GLU A 96 -0.86 -9.12 5.83
N MET A 97 0.00 -8.13 5.94
CA MET A 97 1.38 -8.30 5.51
C MET A 97 2.28 -7.35 6.27
N LYS A 98 3.54 -7.69 6.30
CA LYS A 98 4.56 -6.80 6.82
C LYS A 98 5.28 -6.20 5.65
N VAL A 99 5.46 -4.90 5.67
CA VAL A 99 6.14 -4.20 4.58
C VAL A 99 7.26 -3.36 5.16
N VAL A 100 8.16 -2.95 4.30
CA VAL A 100 9.20 -2.00 4.68
C VAL A 100 9.08 -0.81 3.74
N THR A 101 9.18 0.39 4.31
CA THR A 101 9.11 1.59 3.50
C THR A 101 10.39 1.73 2.70
N VAL A 102 10.24 2.12 1.45
CA VAL A 102 11.37 2.34 0.55
C VAL A 102 11.62 3.83 0.41
N ARG A 103 10.55 4.59 0.28
CA ARG A 103 10.65 6.04 0.15
C ARG A 103 9.29 6.67 0.41
N TYR A 104 9.29 7.97 0.61
CA TYR A 104 8.05 8.70 0.72
C TYR A 104 8.18 10.03 0.00
N GLU A 105 7.05 10.60 -0.35
CA GLU A 105 6.97 11.91 -0.98
C GLU A 105 5.74 12.63 -0.48
N ASN A 106 5.83 13.95 -0.36
CA ASN A 106 4.66 14.76 -0.12
C ASN A 106 3.82 14.79 -1.39
N LEU A 107 2.52 14.73 -1.24
CA LEU A 107 1.65 14.96 -2.37
C LEU A 107 1.64 16.45 -2.66
N GLU A 108 1.72 16.79 -3.94
CA GLU A 108 1.91 18.19 -4.31
C GLU A 108 0.71 19.04 -3.98
N ASP A 109 -0.47 18.45 -3.88
CA ASP A 109 -1.65 19.20 -3.55
C ASP A 109 -1.85 19.34 -2.04
N GLY A 110 -0.92 18.85 -1.25
CA GLY A 110 -1.00 18.98 0.18
C GLY A 110 -1.95 18.03 0.88
N SER A 111 -2.49 17.06 0.16
CA SER A 111 -3.50 16.19 0.73
C SER A 111 -2.93 15.01 1.51
N GLY A 112 -1.62 14.85 1.54
CA GLY A 112 -1.03 13.74 2.28
C GLY A 112 0.30 13.34 1.71
N TYR A 113 0.61 12.05 1.82
CA TYR A 113 1.92 11.53 1.48
C TYR A 113 1.77 10.26 0.68
N LEU A 114 2.71 10.04 -0.22
CA LEU A 114 2.81 8.80 -0.99
C LEU A 114 3.98 8.02 -0.43
N ILE A 115 3.72 6.78 -0.05
CA ILE A 115 4.76 5.91 0.52
C ILE A 115 4.90 4.70 -0.37
N GLY A 116 6.11 4.45 -0.84
CA GLY A 116 6.41 3.20 -1.54
C GLY A 116 6.88 2.18 -0.53
N ALA A 117 6.30 1.00 -0.58
CA ALA A 117 6.62 -0.04 0.38
C ALA A 117 6.82 -1.36 -0.33
N ARG A 118 7.75 -2.14 0.18
CA ARG A 118 8.06 -3.47 -0.34
C ARG A 118 7.53 -4.51 0.64
N ILE A 119 6.92 -5.55 0.13
CA ILE A 119 6.39 -6.61 0.98
C ILE A 119 7.53 -7.44 1.52
N LEU A 120 7.59 -7.58 2.84
CA LEU A 120 8.58 -8.41 3.50
C LEU A 120 8.04 -9.77 3.84
N GLU A 121 6.86 -9.83 4.41
CA GLU A 121 6.27 -11.08 4.88
C GLU A 121 4.79 -11.06 4.65
N ILE A 122 4.26 -12.18 4.22
CA ILE A 122 2.84 -12.36 4.03
C ILE A 122 2.60 -13.86 4.11
N SER A 123 1.54 -14.28 4.78
CA SER A 123 1.25 -15.70 4.90
C SER A 123 0.92 -16.30 3.55
N ASP A 124 1.04 -17.60 3.44
CA ASP A 124 0.76 -18.27 2.16
C ASP A 124 -0.68 -18.05 1.73
N ALA A 125 -1.62 -18.12 2.66
CA ALA A 125 -3.02 -17.93 2.33
C ALA A 125 -3.28 -16.49 1.85
N ASP A 126 -2.72 -15.52 2.56
CA ASP A 126 -2.93 -14.14 2.18
C ASP A 126 -2.21 -13.82 0.88
N ARG A 127 -1.05 -14.42 0.67
CA ARG A 127 -0.33 -14.23 -0.58
C ARG A 127 -1.15 -14.75 -1.75
N ALA A 128 -1.78 -15.90 -1.59
CA ALA A 128 -2.61 -16.45 -2.66
C ALA A 128 -3.76 -15.52 -2.99
N SER A 129 -4.42 -14.99 -1.96
CA SER A 129 -5.51 -14.04 -2.18
C SER A 129 -5.04 -12.78 -2.86
N PHE A 130 -3.92 -12.26 -2.41
CA PHE A 130 -3.38 -11.03 -2.95
C PHE A 130 -2.93 -11.22 -4.40
N GLU A 131 -2.27 -12.32 -4.69
CA GLU A 131 -1.82 -12.58 -6.06
C GLU A 131 -2.99 -12.82 -6.99
N ASN A 132 -4.01 -13.51 -6.52
CA ASN A 132 -5.21 -13.66 -7.32
C ASN A 132 -5.83 -12.31 -7.66
N PHE A 133 -5.88 -11.43 -6.68
CA PHE A 133 -6.40 -10.11 -6.92
C PHE A 133 -5.57 -9.36 -7.97
N THR A 134 -4.25 -9.37 -7.83
CA THR A 134 -3.42 -8.61 -8.76
C THR A 134 -3.50 -9.19 -10.17
N LYS A 135 -3.58 -10.50 -10.29
CA LYS A 135 -3.71 -11.12 -11.60
C LYS A 135 -5.05 -10.78 -12.22
N SER A 136 -6.12 -10.84 -11.47
CA SER A 136 -7.43 -10.49 -11.99
C SER A 136 -7.49 -9.04 -12.42
N ALA A 137 -6.90 -8.17 -11.63
CA ALA A 137 -6.92 -6.76 -11.95
C ALA A 137 -6.10 -6.46 -13.19
N ILE A 138 -4.98 -7.15 -13.36
CA ILE A 138 -4.19 -6.99 -14.57
C ILE A 138 -5.02 -7.42 -15.78
N SER A 139 -5.69 -8.56 -15.69
CA SER A 139 -6.52 -9.00 -16.79
C SER A 139 -7.61 -8.00 -17.12
N GLN A 140 -8.21 -7.44 -16.10
CA GLN A 140 -9.30 -6.51 -16.32
C GLN A 140 -8.84 -5.18 -16.88
N THR A 141 -7.60 -4.82 -16.62
CA THR A 141 -7.12 -3.53 -17.09
C THR A 141 -6.45 -3.62 -18.44
N LEU A 142 -6.22 -4.81 -18.95
CA LEU A 142 -5.67 -4.90 -20.28
C LEU A 142 -6.64 -4.32 -21.30
N PRO A 143 -6.14 -3.62 -22.26
CA PRO A 143 -7.00 -3.04 -23.24
C PRO A 143 -7.60 -4.13 -24.06
N VAL A 144 -8.80 -4.08 -24.09
CA VAL A 144 -9.40 -5.02 -24.76
C VAL A 144 -9.57 -4.55 -26.03
N ARG A 145 -9.29 -4.47 -26.40
CA ARG A 145 -9.54 -3.99 -27.12
C ARG A 145 -10.20 -3.75 -27.55
N GLY A 146 -10.11 -3.78 -27.87
CA GLY A 146 -10.70 -3.42 -28.41
C GLY A 146 -11.67 -2.91 -28.03
N SER A 147 -11.86 -2.83 -27.53
CA SER A 147 -12.91 -2.45 -27.15
C SER A 147 -12.95 -1.44 -27.01
#